data_bed91670847b2adf7ccc2b010a0d19c1
#
_entry.id   bed91670847b2adf7ccc2b010a0d19c1
#
_cell.length_a   1.000
_cell.length_b   1.000
_cell.length_c   1.000
_cell.angle_alpha   90.00
_cell.angle_beta   90.00
_cell.angle_gamma   90.00
#
_symmetry.space_group_name_H-M   'P 1'
#
loop_
_entity.id
_entity.type
_entity.pdbx_description
1 polymer ?
#
loop_
_entity_poly.entity_id
_entity_poly.type
_entity_poly.pdbx_seq_one_letter_code
_entity_poly.pdbx_strand_id
1 'polypeptide(L)'
;QGGLRDAESLLDQISLLPPPITQSNIINLIGAVPEEELVKLAKSLINKDPNSILNICHSLINKGKEPNAILQGIASILRDLVVMKVANDSSNLCNISKENNQILKALANSTHLDKILSLQSKLKGSENYIRNSNQPKLWLEIHLLGMLSEESSNANQREEKSLKKEKLLNNNDVENINHTSDNTSSNIKKELIKETTIQE
;
A
#
# COMPACT_ATOMS: atom_id res chain seq x y z
N GLN A 1 8.88 19.96 2.24
CA GLN A 1 9.71 20.90 3.01
C GLN A 1 10.34 21.90 2.04
N GLY A 2 9.52 22.77 1.41
CA GLY A 2 10.00 23.77 0.49
C GLY A 2 10.45 25.01 1.24
N GLY A 3 11.77 25.16 1.41
CA GLY A 3 12.37 26.40 1.86
C GLY A 3 12.46 27.40 0.71
N LEU A 4 12.63 28.68 1.04
CA LEU A 4 12.87 29.74 0.05
C LEU A 4 14.04 29.40 -0.87
N ARG A 5 15.11 28.82 -0.30
CA ARG A 5 16.29 28.37 -1.04
C ARG A 5 15.96 27.32 -2.12
N ASP A 6 15.07 26.37 -1.81
CA ASP A 6 14.67 25.33 -2.78
C ASP A 6 13.88 25.97 -3.94
N ALA A 7 13.02 26.94 -3.62
CA ALA A 7 12.27 27.70 -4.63
C ALA A 7 13.19 28.56 -5.51
N GLU A 8 14.17 29.24 -4.93
CA GLU A 8 15.19 30.01 -5.67
C GLU A 8 16.01 29.12 -6.58
N SER A 9 16.50 27.96 -6.08
CA SER A 9 17.26 27.00 -6.85
C SER A 9 16.44 26.44 -8.03
N LEU A 10 15.14 26.19 -7.82
CA LEU A 10 14.25 25.72 -8.89
C LEU A 10 14.02 26.84 -9.93
N LEU A 11 13.85 28.10 -9.48
CA LEU A 11 13.68 29.24 -10.36
C LEU A 11 14.93 29.44 -11.24
N ASP A 12 16.13 29.34 -10.66
CA ASP A 12 17.38 29.39 -11.41
C ASP A 12 17.45 28.31 -12.50
N GLN A 13 17.06 27.07 -12.17
CA GLN A 13 17.00 25.98 -13.15
C GLN A 13 15.98 26.24 -14.25
N ILE A 14 14.82 26.79 -13.92
CA ILE A 14 13.77 27.15 -14.90
C ILE A 14 14.28 28.26 -15.82
N SER A 15 15.06 29.24 -15.31
CA SER A 15 15.60 30.35 -16.10
C SER A 15 16.58 29.91 -17.17
N LEU A 16 17.19 28.72 -17.04
CA LEU A 16 18.10 28.13 -18.02
C LEU A 16 17.38 27.41 -19.17
N LEU A 17 16.07 27.25 -19.06
CA LEU A 17 15.28 26.60 -20.12
C LEU A 17 15.11 27.54 -21.31
N PRO A 18 15.15 27.01 -22.56
CA PRO A 18 14.90 27.81 -23.74
C PRO A 18 13.43 28.30 -23.79
N PRO A 19 13.19 29.57 -24.12
CA PRO A 19 11.83 30.06 -24.29
C PRO A 19 11.15 29.46 -25.54
N PRO A 20 9.80 29.26 -25.57
CA PRO A 20 8.88 29.53 -24.44
C PRO A 20 8.92 28.46 -23.39
N ILE A 21 8.92 28.86 -22.12
CA ILE A 21 8.85 27.91 -20.98
C ILE A 21 7.42 27.42 -20.87
N THR A 22 7.21 26.12 -21.07
CA THR A 22 5.90 25.46 -21.00
C THR A 22 5.73 24.72 -19.70
N GLN A 23 4.47 24.43 -19.33
CA GLN A 23 4.16 23.57 -18.19
C GLN A 23 4.87 22.20 -18.28
N SER A 24 4.95 21.63 -19.50
CA SER A 24 5.64 20.36 -19.72
C SER A 24 7.14 20.44 -19.41
N ASN A 25 7.79 21.57 -19.74
CA ASN A 25 9.20 21.80 -19.37
C ASN A 25 9.39 21.79 -17.86
N ILE A 26 8.50 22.45 -17.12
CA ILE A 26 8.56 22.51 -15.64
C ILE A 26 8.31 21.12 -15.03
N ILE A 27 7.26 20.40 -15.47
CA ILE A 27 6.96 19.04 -15.04
C ILE A 27 8.16 18.08 -15.26
N ASN A 28 8.84 18.24 -16.39
CA ASN A 28 10.03 17.45 -16.67
C ASN A 28 11.21 17.83 -15.78
N LEU A 29 11.42 19.11 -15.52
CA LEU A 29 12.51 19.61 -14.68
C LEU A 29 12.38 19.12 -13.24
N ILE A 30 11.17 19.17 -12.66
CA ILE A 30 10.93 18.71 -11.30
C ILE A 30 10.77 17.19 -11.19
N GLY A 31 10.87 16.46 -12.29
CA GLY A 31 10.74 15.00 -12.31
C GLY A 31 9.31 14.49 -12.07
N ALA A 32 8.31 15.36 -12.02
CA ALA A 32 6.93 14.97 -11.80
C ALA A 32 6.40 14.10 -12.94
N VAL A 33 5.50 13.16 -12.61
CA VAL A 33 4.83 12.32 -13.60
C VAL A 33 3.63 13.08 -14.18
N PRO A 34 3.45 13.14 -15.53
CA PRO A 34 2.31 13.80 -16.12
C PRO A 34 0.98 13.17 -15.68
N GLU A 35 0.02 14.00 -15.29
CA GLU A 35 -1.30 13.53 -14.83
C GLU A 35 -2.02 12.66 -15.87
N GLU A 36 -1.93 13.05 -17.16
CA GLU A 36 -2.55 12.28 -18.24
C GLU A 36 -2.08 10.83 -18.30
N GLU A 37 -0.78 10.60 -18.11
CA GLU A 37 -0.20 9.25 -18.08
C GLU A 37 -0.64 8.48 -16.84
N LEU A 38 -0.78 9.15 -15.68
CA LEU A 38 -1.32 8.54 -14.46
C LEU A 38 -2.79 8.16 -14.61
N VAL A 39 -3.59 9.00 -15.26
CA VAL A 39 -5.01 8.70 -15.56
C VAL A 39 -5.12 7.50 -16.51
N LYS A 40 -4.28 7.44 -17.56
CA LYS A 40 -4.21 6.27 -18.46
C LYS A 40 -3.81 5.00 -17.71
N LEU A 41 -2.83 5.09 -16.82
CA LEU A 41 -2.37 3.97 -16.00
C LEU A 41 -3.49 3.49 -15.05
N ALA A 42 -4.20 4.42 -14.39
CA ALA A 42 -5.35 4.09 -13.54
C ALA A 42 -6.47 3.39 -14.34
N LYS A 43 -6.77 3.88 -15.55
CA LYS A 43 -7.73 3.25 -16.44
C LYS A 43 -7.31 1.83 -16.84
N SER A 44 -6.03 1.61 -17.13
CA SER A 44 -5.49 0.28 -17.47
C SER A 44 -5.57 -0.68 -16.28
N LEU A 45 -5.32 -0.21 -15.04
CA LEU A 45 -5.50 -1.00 -13.82
C LEU A 45 -6.97 -1.41 -13.61
N ILE A 46 -7.89 -0.45 -13.80
CA ILE A 46 -9.34 -0.70 -13.69
C ILE A 46 -9.78 -1.70 -14.75
N ASN A 47 -9.29 -1.59 -15.97
CA ASN A 47 -9.65 -2.48 -17.08
C ASN A 47 -8.90 -3.83 -17.04
N LYS A 48 -7.99 -4.02 -16.10
CA LYS A 48 -7.12 -5.21 -15.98
C LYS A 48 -6.33 -5.49 -17.26
N ASP A 49 -5.73 -4.45 -17.85
CA ASP A 49 -4.91 -4.56 -19.06
C ASP A 49 -3.41 -4.53 -18.73
N PRO A 50 -2.74 -5.69 -18.60
CA PRO A 50 -1.34 -5.77 -18.23
C PRO A 50 -0.40 -5.18 -19.29
N ASN A 51 -0.75 -5.28 -20.57
CA ASN A 51 0.09 -4.77 -21.64
C ASN A 51 0.16 -3.24 -21.61
N SER A 52 -0.98 -2.57 -21.47
CA SER A 52 -1.03 -1.11 -21.33
C SER A 52 -0.30 -0.64 -20.07
N ILE A 53 -0.45 -1.35 -18.93
CA ILE A 53 0.27 -1.02 -17.69
C ILE A 53 1.78 -1.03 -17.92
N LEU A 54 2.32 -2.13 -18.44
CA LEU A 54 3.76 -2.26 -18.69
C LEU A 54 4.27 -1.22 -19.68
N ASN A 55 3.56 -0.99 -20.79
CA ASN A 55 3.96 -0.02 -21.80
C ASN A 55 4.01 1.41 -21.25
N ILE A 56 3.01 1.81 -20.44
CA ILE A 56 2.99 3.13 -19.80
C ILE A 56 4.15 3.25 -18.80
N CYS A 57 4.37 2.24 -17.95
CA CYS A 57 5.48 2.23 -17.00
C CYS A 57 6.84 2.33 -17.70
N HIS A 58 7.07 1.53 -18.73
CA HIS A 58 8.31 1.59 -19.51
C HIS A 58 8.51 2.96 -20.16
N SER A 59 7.45 3.53 -20.76
CA SER A 59 7.51 4.87 -21.34
C SER A 59 7.90 5.95 -20.33
N LEU A 60 7.28 5.90 -19.12
CA LEU A 60 7.56 6.86 -18.05
C LEU A 60 9.00 6.73 -17.53
N ILE A 61 9.46 5.50 -17.28
CA ILE A 61 10.82 5.24 -16.80
C ILE A 61 11.86 5.64 -17.85
N ASN A 62 11.62 5.34 -19.12
CA ASN A 62 12.50 5.75 -20.22
C ASN A 62 12.56 7.28 -20.38
N LYS A 63 11.51 8.00 -19.99
CA LYS A 63 11.49 9.47 -19.88
C LYS A 63 12.14 10.00 -18.58
N GLY A 64 12.80 9.14 -17.80
CA GLY A 64 13.50 9.51 -16.56
C GLY A 64 12.59 9.72 -15.36
N LYS A 65 11.34 9.19 -15.38
CA LYS A 65 10.46 9.29 -14.20
C LYS A 65 10.81 8.21 -13.17
N GLU A 66 10.91 8.62 -11.91
CA GLU A 66 11.23 7.74 -10.81
C GLU A 66 10.09 6.74 -10.53
N PRO A 67 10.36 5.44 -10.34
CA PRO A 67 9.34 4.43 -10.04
C PRO A 67 8.50 4.77 -8.82
N ASN A 68 9.10 5.35 -7.78
CA ASN A 68 8.38 5.79 -6.58
C ASN A 68 7.43 6.95 -6.87
N ALA A 69 7.81 7.90 -7.74
CA ALA A 69 6.93 8.99 -8.15
C ALA A 69 5.72 8.48 -8.95
N ILE A 70 5.92 7.45 -9.80
CA ILE A 70 4.82 6.79 -10.52
C ILE A 70 3.85 6.14 -9.53
N LEU A 71 4.37 5.40 -8.52
CA LEU A 71 3.54 4.76 -7.50
C LEU A 71 2.72 5.78 -6.70
N GLN A 72 3.36 6.86 -6.24
CA GLN A 72 2.70 7.93 -5.50
C GLN A 72 1.64 8.64 -6.35
N GLY A 73 1.93 8.86 -7.63
CA GLY A 73 0.98 9.42 -8.59
C GLY A 73 -0.26 8.55 -8.74
N ILE A 74 -0.09 7.24 -8.91
CA ILE A 74 -1.22 6.29 -8.98
C ILE A 74 -2.01 6.27 -7.67
N ALA A 75 -1.36 6.29 -6.52
CA ALA A 75 -2.04 6.36 -5.23
C ALA A 75 -2.91 7.63 -5.11
N SER A 76 -2.41 8.78 -5.59
CA SER A 76 -3.16 10.03 -5.65
C SER A 76 -4.38 9.95 -6.58
N ILE A 77 -4.22 9.42 -7.78
CA ILE A 77 -5.35 9.24 -8.72
C ILE A 77 -6.42 8.30 -8.16
N LEU A 78 -6.03 7.17 -7.58
CA LEU A 78 -6.98 6.24 -6.96
C LEU A 78 -7.70 6.87 -5.77
N ARG A 79 -7.02 7.69 -4.96
CA ARG A 79 -7.63 8.48 -3.89
C ARG A 79 -8.66 9.45 -4.46
N ASP A 80 -8.32 10.18 -5.51
CA ASP A 80 -9.22 11.15 -6.14
C ASP A 80 -10.46 10.48 -6.75
N LEU A 81 -10.31 9.28 -7.33
CA LEU A 81 -11.43 8.46 -7.77
C LEU A 81 -12.40 8.10 -6.63
N VAL A 82 -11.88 7.74 -5.44
CA VAL A 82 -12.72 7.48 -4.26
C VAL A 82 -13.42 8.76 -3.82
N VAL A 83 -12.71 9.88 -3.74
CA VAL A 83 -13.29 11.17 -3.35
C VAL A 83 -14.44 11.55 -4.30
N MET A 84 -14.26 11.39 -5.61
CA MET A 84 -15.30 11.66 -6.61
C MET A 84 -16.52 10.75 -6.50
N LYS A 85 -16.34 9.53 -5.95
CA LYS A 85 -17.45 8.59 -5.70
C LYS A 85 -18.24 8.91 -4.44
N VAL A 86 -17.57 9.39 -3.39
CA VAL A 86 -18.14 9.49 -2.04
C VAL A 86 -18.56 10.92 -1.71
N ALA A 87 -17.84 11.93 -2.21
CA ALA A 87 -18.12 13.32 -1.91
C ALA A 87 -19.10 13.94 -2.90
N ASN A 88 -20.14 14.62 -2.39
CA ASN A 88 -21.13 15.33 -3.21
C ASN A 88 -20.51 16.54 -3.95
N ASP A 89 -19.52 17.22 -3.34
CA ASP A 89 -18.71 18.26 -3.98
C ASP A 89 -17.24 17.89 -3.90
N SER A 90 -16.76 17.25 -4.94
CA SER A 90 -15.37 16.76 -5.06
C SER A 90 -14.43 17.79 -5.71
N SER A 91 -14.95 18.89 -6.26
CA SER A 91 -14.17 19.82 -7.10
C SER A 91 -12.99 20.46 -6.36
N ASN A 92 -13.14 20.72 -5.06
CA ASN A 92 -12.09 21.32 -4.23
C ASN A 92 -11.29 20.31 -3.39
N LEU A 93 -11.66 19.01 -3.45
CA LEU A 93 -11.05 17.96 -2.66
C LEU A 93 -10.07 17.09 -3.46
N CYS A 94 -10.13 17.17 -4.78
CA CYS A 94 -9.24 16.44 -5.68
C CYS A 94 -8.02 17.28 -6.05
N ASN A 95 -6.87 16.60 -6.17
CA ASN A 95 -5.60 17.25 -6.55
C ASN A 95 -5.36 17.27 -8.06
N ILE A 96 -6.35 16.84 -8.85
CA ILE A 96 -6.23 16.76 -10.31
C ILE A 96 -6.54 18.11 -11.00
N SER A 97 -5.88 18.36 -12.13
CA SER A 97 -6.13 19.53 -12.95
C SER A 97 -7.56 19.54 -13.50
N LYS A 98 -8.07 20.74 -13.83
CA LYS A 98 -9.42 20.90 -14.40
C LYS A 98 -9.61 20.15 -15.71
N GLU A 99 -8.56 20.06 -16.51
CA GLU A 99 -8.54 19.38 -17.82
C GLU A 99 -8.76 17.87 -17.67
N ASN A 100 -8.09 17.25 -16.70
CA ASN A 100 -8.20 15.81 -16.43
C ASN A 100 -9.38 15.43 -15.55
N ASN A 101 -10.00 16.40 -14.86
CA ASN A 101 -11.11 16.18 -13.93
C ASN A 101 -12.31 15.50 -14.61
N GLN A 102 -12.68 15.94 -15.83
CA GLN A 102 -13.80 15.33 -16.56
C GLN A 102 -13.55 13.86 -16.91
N ILE A 103 -12.33 13.54 -17.33
CA ILE A 103 -11.92 12.17 -17.67
C ILE A 103 -11.96 11.30 -16.42
N LEU A 104 -11.43 11.81 -15.31
CA LEU A 104 -11.40 11.09 -14.05
C LEU A 104 -12.81 10.90 -13.47
N LYS A 105 -13.68 11.90 -13.60
CA LYS A 105 -15.09 11.81 -13.19
C LYS A 105 -15.87 10.77 -14.01
N ALA A 106 -15.64 10.71 -15.31
CA ALA A 106 -16.24 9.68 -16.17
C ALA A 106 -15.75 8.27 -15.75
N LEU A 107 -14.47 8.13 -15.47
CA LEU A 107 -13.88 6.87 -14.99
C LEU A 107 -14.44 6.47 -13.62
N ALA A 108 -14.56 7.42 -12.68
CA ALA A 108 -15.19 7.21 -11.39
C ALA A 108 -16.63 6.72 -11.54
N ASN A 109 -17.44 7.35 -12.40
CA ASN A 109 -18.83 6.97 -12.62
C ASN A 109 -18.99 5.56 -13.20
N SER A 110 -18.10 5.16 -14.11
CA SER A 110 -18.14 3.83 -14.73
C SER A 110 -17.56 2.71 -13.88
N THR A 111 -16.91 3.02 -12.74
CA THR A 111 -16.21 2.03 -11.91
C THR A 111 -16.94 1.87 -10.57
N HIS A 112 -17.10 0.64 -10.07
CA HIS A 112 -17.63 0.38 -8.73
C HIS A 112 -16.63 0.80 -7.64
N LEU A 113 -17.14 1.37 -6.54
CA LEU A 113 -16.34 1.84 -5.41
C LEU A 113 -15.45 0.73 -4.83
N ASP A 114 -16.01 -0.47 -4.63
CA ASP A 114 -15.28 -1.62 -4.08
C ASP A 114 -14.05 -1.98 -4.91
N LYS A 115 -14.13 -1.85 -6.23
CA LYS A 115 -12.98 -2.09 -7.12
C LYS A 115 -11.88 -1.07 -6.91
N ILE A 116 -12.23 0.22 -6.74
CA ILE A 116 -11.24 1.28 -6.49
C ILE A 116 -10.59 1.07 -5.12
N LEU A 117 -11.39 0.74 -4.08
CA LEU A 117 -10.90 0.46 -2.74
C LEU A 117 -9.99 -0.79 -2.70
N SER A 118 -10.34 -1.85 -3.44
CA SER A 118 -9.48 -3.03 -3.59
C SER A 118 -8.14 -2.68 -4.23
N LEU A 119 -8.12 -1.86 -5.29
CA LEU A 119 -6.87 -1.38 -5.89
C LEU A 119 -6.04 -0.55 -4.90
N GLN A 120 -6.68 0.34 -4.11
CA GLN A 120 -5.98 1.10 -3.08
C GLN A 120 -5.39 0.21 -1.97
N SER A 121 -6.13 -0.82 -1.54
CA SER A 121 -5.66 -1.72 -0.49
C SER A 121 -4.37 -2.46 -0.90
N LYS A 122 -4.27 -2.83 -2.18
CA LYS A 122 -3.11 -3.51 -2.76
C LYS A 122 -1.87 -2.63 -2.88
N LEU A 123 -2.03 -1.30 -2.88
CA LEU A 123 -0.90 -0.38 -2.85
C LEU A 123 -0.25 -0.25 -1.47
N LYS A 124 -0.92 -0.67 -0.40
CA LYS A 124 -0.37 -0.54 0.95
C LYS A 124 0.95 -1.32 1.09
N GLY A 125 1.97 -0.62 1.59
CA GLY A 125 3.30 -1.19 1.79
C GLY A 125 4.21 -1.23 0.55
N SER A 126 3.68 -1.04 -0.66
CA SER A 126 4.46 -1.07 -1.91
C SER A 126 5.58 -0.03 -1.95
N GLU A 127 5.35 1.14 -1.32
CA GLU A 127 6.33 2.23 -1.29
C GLU A 127 7.66 1.80 -0.67
N ASN A 128 7.62 1.06 0.44
CA ASN A 128 8.84 0.61 1.13
C ASN A 128 9.65 -0.37 0.27
N TYR A 129 8.98 -1.25 -0.46
CA TYR A 129 9.66 -2.20 -1.36
C TYR A 129 10.34 -1.49 -2.53
N ILE A 130 9.70 -0.48 -3.12
CA ILE A 130 10.25 0.27 -4.24
C ILE A 130 11.39 1.18 -3.76
N ARG A 131 11.20 1.91 -2.66
CA ARG A 131 12.19 2.88 -2.14
C ARG A 131 13.48 2.21 -1.69
N ASN A 132 13.40 1.06 -1.03
CA ASN A 132 14.56 0.38 -0.43
C ASN A 132 15.17 -0.68 -1.35
N SER A 133 14.66 -0.85 -2.57
CA SER A 133 15.16 -1.85 -3.51
C SER A 133 16.28 -1.34 -4.38
N ASN A 134 17.23 -2.22 -4.71
CA ASN A 134 18.23 -1.98 -5.75
C ASN A 134 17.65 -2.07 -7.17
N GLN A 135 16.39 -2.54 -7.31
CA GLN A 135 15.69 -2.70 -8.58
C GLN A 135 14.28 -2.09 -8.51
N PRO A 136 14.14 -0.76 -8.31
CA PRO A 136 12.84 -0.12 -8.08
C PRO A 136 11.87 -0.27 -9.25
N LYS A 137 12.38 -0.31 -10.50
CA LYS A 137 11.59 -0.56 -11.71
C LYS A 137 10.90 -1.93 -11.65
N LEU A 138 11.64 -2.98 -11.35
CA LEU A 138 11.11 -4.34 -11.27
C LEU A 138 10.00 -4.46 -10.21
N TRP A 139 10.23 -3.86 -9.04
CA TRP A 139 9.25 -3.89 -7.97
C TRP A 139 7.98 -3.09 -8.30
N LEU A 140 8.11 -1.96 -9.00
CA LEU A 140 6.93 -1.23 -9.50
C LEU A 140 6.09 -2.11 -10.43
N GLU A 141 6.70 -2.77 -11.40
CA GLU A 141 6.02 -3.66 -12.35
C GLU A 141 5.35 -4.83 -11.62
N ILE A 142 6.04 -5.50 -10.69
CA ILE A 142 5.49 -6.60 -9.88
C ILE A 142 4.26 -6.13 -9.11
N HIS A 143 4.32 -4.97 -8.43
CA HIS A 143 3.20 -4.47 -7.66
C HIS A 143 2.01 -4.08 -8.52
N LEU A 144 2.22 -3.37 -9.63
CA LEU A 144 1.14 -2.98 -10.52
C LEU A 144 0.46 -4.18 -11.19
N LEU A 145 1.23 -5.19 -11.61
CA LEU A 145 0.67 -6.44 -12.13
C LEU A 145 -0.03 -7.26 -11.03
N GLY A 146 0.53 -7.27 -9.82
CA GLY A 146 -0.10 -7.90 -8.66
C GLY A 146 -1.47 -7.32 -8.30
N MET A 147 -1.68 -6.02 -8.59
CA MET A 147 -3.00 -5.38 -8.40
C MET A 147 -4.10 -5.97 -9.30
N LEU A 148 -3.73 -6.64 -10.40
CA LEU A 148 -4.69 -7.26 -11.32
C LEU A 148 -5.25 -8.59 -10.79
N SER A 149 -4.56 -9.25 -9.86
CA SER A 149 -5.02 -10.50 -9.25
C SER A 149 -6.33 -10.28 -8.51
N GLU A 150 -7.25 -11.24 -8.57
CA GLU A 150 -8.42 -11.24 -7.71
C GLU A 150 -8.00 -11.70 -6.32
N GLU A 151 -8.37 -10.96 -5.28
CA GLU A 151 -8.25 -11.46 -3.92
C GLU A 151 -9.25 -12.61 -3.79
N SER A 152 -8.75 -13.85 -3.74
CA SER A 152 -9.51 -14.91 -3.10
C SER A 152 -9.63 -14.48 -1.64
N SER A 153 -10.84 -14.13 -1.22
CA SER A 153 -11.22 -13.67 0.13
C SER A 153 -10.86 -14.67 1.26
N ASN A 154 -10.08 -15.69 0.96
CA ASN A 154 -9.68 -16.77 1.85
C ASN A 154 -8.30 -16.62 2.52
N ALA A 155 -7.46 -15.65 2.12
CA ALA A 155 -6.12 -15.51 2.71
C ALA A 155 -6.18 -14.91 4.12
N ASN A 156 -6.96 -13.85 4.32
CA ASN A 156 -7.09 -13.19 5.62
C ASN A 156 -7.84 -14.06 6.66
N GLN A 157 -8.77 -14.94 6.21
CA GLN A 157 -9.44 -15.90 7.12
C GLN A 157 -8.55 -17.08 7.52
N ARG A 158 -7.51 -17.39 6.74
CA ARG A 158 -6.55 -18.45 7.11
C ARG A 158 -5.53 -17.98 8.12
N GLU A 159 -5.05 -16.74 8.02
CA GLU A 159 -4.14 -16.15 9.02
C GLU A 159 -4.83 -15.91 10.35
N GLU A 160 -6.06 -15.36 10.37
CA GLU A 160 -6.83 -15.23 11.61
C GLU A 160 -7.21 -16.58 12.26
N LYS A 161 -7.51 -17.61 11.43
CA LYS A 161 -7.79 -18.95 11.95
C LYS A 161 -6.54 -19.66 12.45
N SER A 162 -5.37 -19.47 11.83
CA SER A 162 -4.10 -20.02 12.30
C SER A 162 -3.67 -19.37 13.62
N LEU A 163 -3.75 -18.04 13.73
CA LEU A 163 -3.46 -17.30 14.96
C LEU A 163 -4.43 -17.63 16.12
N LYS A 164 -5.72 -17.85 15.84
CA LYS A 164 -6.68 -18.31 16.84
C LYS A 164 -6.43 -19.76 17.28
N LYS A 165 -6.01 -20.62 16.33
CA LYS A 165 -5.69 -22.03 16.64
C LYS A 165 -4.41 -22.15 17.47
N GLU A 166 -3.41 -21.33 17.20
CA GLU A 166 -2.17 -21.25 17.98
C GLU A 166 -2.41 -20.72 19.40
N LYS A 167 -3.26 -19.68 19.55
CA LYS A 167 -3.67 -19.17 20.87
C LYS A 167 -4.50 -20.16 21.68
N LEU A 168 -5.33 -21.00 21.04
CA LEU A 168 -6.12 -22.04 21.72
C LEU A 168 -5.25 -23.24 22.12
N LEU A 169 -4.22 -23.60 21.36
CA LEU A 169 -3.25 -24.64 21.71
C LEU A 169 -2.38 -24.21 22.89
N ASN A 170 -1.87 -22.97 22.88
CA ASN A 170 -1.07 -22.45 23.99
C ASN A 170 -1.85 -22.27 25.30
N ASN A 171 -3.17 -22.00 25.25
CA ASN A 171 -3.99 -21.93 26.46
C ASN A 171 -4.30 -23.32 27.07
N ASN A 172 -4.43 -24.34 26.22
CA ASN A 172 -4.65 -25.72 26.74
C ASN A 172 -3.39 -26.32 27.36
N ASP A 173 -2.19 -25.94 26.91
CA ASP A 173 -0.94 -26.39 27.53
C ASP A 173 -0.66 -25.71 28.88
N VAL A 174 -1.15 -24.48 29.09
CA VAL A 174 -1.02 -23.76 30.37
C VAL A 174 -1.98 -24.31 31.40
N GLU A 175 -3.20 -24.73 31.06
CA GLU A 175 -4.14 -25.37 31.98
C GLU A 175 -3.69 -26.79 32.41
N ASN A 176 -3.06 -27.55 31.49
CA ASN A 176 -2.54 -28.89 31.87
C ASN A 176 -1.30 -28.85 32.75
N ILE A 177 -0.49 -27.79 32.71
CA ILE A 177 0.68 -27.65 33.61
C ILE A 177 0.26 -27.28 35.01
N ASN A 178 -0.83 -26.51 35.18
CA ASN A 178 -1.33 -26.14 36.51
C ASN A 178 -2.02 -27.30 37.24
N HIS A 179 -2.64 -28.26 36.52
CA HIS A 179 -3.24 -29.44 37.15
C HIS A 179 -2.23 -30.54 37.58
N THR A 180 -1.04 -30.57 36.97
CA THR A 180 0.02 -31.53 37.37
C THR A 180 0.88 -31.03 38.53
N SER A 181 0.97 -29.71 38.78
CA SER A 181 1.75 -29.15 39.88
C SER A 181 1.03 -29.26 41.25
N ASP A 182 -0.30 -29.20 41.29
CA ASP A 182 -1.06 -29.32 42.54
C ASP A 182 -1.13 -30.76 43.08
N ASN A 183 -1.07 -31.78 42.19
CA ASN A 183 -1.08 -33.17 42.61
C ASN A 183 0.27 -33.66 43.16
N THR A 184 1.38 -33.05 42.77
CA THR A 184 2.72 -33.43 43.26
C THR A 184 3.00 -32.83 44.65
N SER A 185 2.51 -31.61 44.92
CA SER A 185 2.70 -30.95 46.22
C SER A 185 1.87 -31.58 47.36
N SER A 186 0.70 -32.17 47.06
CA SER A 186 -0.15 -32.83 48.04
C SER A 186 0.37 -34.22 48.42
N ASN A 187 1.06 -34.92 47.55
CA ASN A 187 1.65 -36.23 47.84
C ASN A 187 2.94 -36.14 48.68
N ILE A 188 3.78 -35.12 48.42
CA ILE A 188 5.01 -34.91 49.21
C ILE A 188 4.69 -34.50 50.64
N LYS A 189 3.63 -33.74 50.92
CA LYS A 189 3.20 -33.41 52.28
C LYS A 189 2.64 -34.59 53.05
N LYS A 190 2.07 -35.59 52.37
CA LYS A 190 1.54 -36.80 53.04
C LYS A 190 2.63 -37.82 53.37
N GLU A 191 3.73 -37.88 52.67
CA GLU A 191 4.88 -38.75 53.02
C GLU A 191 5.70 -38.17 54.17
N LEU A 192 5.94 -36.86 54.22
CA LEU A 192 6.67 -36.21 55.30
C LEU A 192 5.97 -36.30 56.67
N ILE A 193 4.64 -36.40 56.69
CA ILE A 193 3.87 -36.57 57.97
C ILE A 193 3.91 -38.03 58.47
N LYS A 194 4.17 -39.04 57.62
CA LYS A 194 4.29 -40.44 58.02
C LYS A 194 5.65 -40.82 58.62
N GLU A 195 6.73 -40.14 58.22
CA GLU A 195 8.07 -40.39 58.74
C GLU A 195 8.32 -39.76 60.11
N THR A 196 7.55 -38.75 60.56
CA THR A 196 7.71 -38.10 61.85
C THR A 196 6.93 -38.78 62.97
N THR A 197 6.10 -39.81 62.68
CA THR A 197 5.29 -40.52 63.71
C THR A 197 5.86 -41.89 64.10
N ILE A 198 7.05 -42.28 63.64
CA ILE A 198 7.68 -43.59 63.93
C ILE A 198 8.95 -43.46 64.82
N GLN A 199 9.25 -42.27 65.34
CA GLN A 199 10.34 -42.08 66.32
C GLN A 199 9.83 -41.35 67.57
N GLU A 200 8.88 -41.98 68.28
CA GLU A 200 8.67 -41.88 69.77
C GLU A 200 8.23 -43.23 70.33
#